data_1a21fb7af97f307b6db5d9e4b933a60b
#
_entry.id   1a21fb7af97f307b6db5d9e4b933a60b
#
_cell.length_a   1.000
_cell.length_b   1.000
_cell.length_c   1.000
_cell.angle_alpha   90.00
_cell.angle_beta   90.00
_cell.angle_gamma   90.00
#
_symmetry.space_group_name_H-M   'P 1'
#
loop_
_entity.id
_entity.type
_entity.pdbx_description
1 polymer ?
#
loop_
_entity_poly.entity_id
_entity_poly.type
_entity_poly.pdbx_seq_one_letter_code
_entity_poly.pdbx_strand_id
1 'polypeptide(L)'
;MSEHVPWILKMAWRDSRGSRARLALYLSAMVLGVAALVAIRGFGDNLTRTVSQEAKTLLGADLKLEGESPFSDSTEALVDSIGGEQSRRVSFASMAYFPATGGTRLSAVRAVEGGFPYYGTLETTPDRASAVYQEQGGALVDGTLLRQFGVSVGDSVQIGAVSYPIVGELEQAPGGSSFTSAAS
;
A
#
# COMPACT_ATOMS: atom_id res chain seq x y z
N MET A 1 -15.10 -59.35 29.08
CA MET A 1 -15.31 -58.11 29.88
C MET A 1 -15.80 -56.93 29.03
N SER A 2 -16.57 -57.08 27.94
CA SER A 2 -16.94 -56.00 27.02
C SER A 2 -18.45 -55.84 26.75
N GLU A 3 -19.30 -56.55 27.44
CA GLU A 3 -20.77 -56.46 27.21
C GLU A 3 -21.53 -55.45 28.06
N HIS A 4 -20.88 -54.85 29.05
CA HIS A 4 -21.59 -53.91 29.96
C HIS A 4 -21.56 -52.44 29.48
N VAL A 5 -20.75 -52.11 28.49
CA VAL A 5 -20.61 -50.74 27.95
C VAL A 5 -21.91 -50.25 27.28
N PRO A 6 -22.60 -51.05 26.45
CA PRO A 6 -23.84 -50.58 25.80
C PRO A 6 -24.99 -50.37 26.79
N TRP A 7 -25.05 -51.14 27.89
CA TRP A 7 -26.07 -50.98 28.89
C TRP A 7 -25.90 -49.68 29.73
N ILE A 8 -24.67 -49.39 30.12
CA ILE A 8 -24.31 -48.15 30.83
C ILE A 8 -24.62 -46.92 30.00
N LEU A 9 -24.24 -46.93 28.72
CA LEU A 9 -24.56 -45.86 27.76
C LEU A 9 -26.07 -45.63 27.59
N LYS A 10 -26.82 -46.74 27.49
CA LYS A 10 -28.30 -46.72 27.32
C LYS A 10 -28.98 -46.19 28.60
N MET A 11 -28.44 -46.51 29.79
CA MET A 11 -28.96 -46.05 31.06
C MET A 11 -28.64 -44.57 31.31
N ALA A 12 -27.40 -44.14 31.01
CA ALA A 12 -26.98 -42.75 31.01
C ALA A 12 -27.80 -41.88 30.05
N TRP A 13 -28.10 -42.39 28.84
CA TRP A 13 -28.98 -41.72 27.88
C TRP A 13 -30.42 -41.58 28.36
N ARG A 14 -30.94 -42.56 29.09
CA ARG A 14 -32.30 -42.57 29.64
C ARG A 14 -32.44 -41.65 30.85
N ASP A 15 -31.43 -41.61 31.72
CA ASP A 15 -31.39 -40.77 32.89
C ASP A 15 -31.17 -39.28 32.56
N SER A 16 -30.42 -39.02 31.48
CA SER A 16 -30.21 -37.65 31.01
C SER A 16 -31.43 -36.96 30.43
N ARG A 17 -32.54 -37.69 30.19
CA ARG A 17 -33.76 -37.12 29.59
C ARG A 17 -34.41 -36.01 30.44
N GLY A 18 -34.33 -36.12 31.79
CA GLY A 18 -34.88 -35.09 32.70
C GLY A 18 -33.99 -33.84 32.82
N SER A 19 -32.71 -33.93 32.46
CA SER A 19 -31.76 -32.85 32.63
C SER A 19 -31.24 -32.26 31.30
N ARG A 20 -31.77 -32.72 30.17
CA ARG A 20 -31.28 -32.33 28.82
C ARG A 20 -31.31 -30.83 28.59
N ALA A 21 -32.34 -30.15 29.04
CA ALA A 21 -32.42 -28.69 28.87
C ALA A 21 -31.33 -27.97 29.66
N ARG A 22 -31.02 -28.42 30.89
CA ARG A 22 -29.94 -27.86 31.71
C ARG A 22 -28.55 -28.18 31.11
N LEU A 23 -28.33 -29.42 30.65
CA LEU A 23 -27.09 -29.83 30.00
C LEU A 23 -26.89 -29.08 28.69
N ALA A 24 -27.94 -28.91 27.89
CA ALA A 24 -27.84 -28.13 26.65
C ALA A 24 -27.53 -26.66 26.94
N LEU A 25 -28.08 -26.09 27.99
CA LEU A 25 -27.80 -24.72 28.41
C LEU A 25 -26.35 -24.53 28.87
N TYR A 26 -25.81 -25.47 29.67
CA TYR A 26 -24.36 -25.42 30.04
C TYR A 26 -23.45 -25.61 28.84
N LEU A 27 -23.76 -26.57 27.97
CA LEU A 27 -22.98 -26.81 26.76
C LEU A 27 -23.01 -25.60 25.81
N SER A 28 -24.19 -24.99 25.62
CA SER A 28 -24.33 -23.81 24.80
C SER A 28 -23.54 -22.62 25.35
N ALA A 29 -23.58 -22.41 26.69
CA ALA A 29 -22.79 -21.37 27.32
C ALA A 29 -21.28 -21.58 27.13
N MET A 30 -20.81 -22.82 27.25
CA MET A 30 -19.39 -23.18 27.02
C MET A 30 -19.00 -22.97 25.57
N VAL A 31 -19.83 -23.42 24.62
CA VAL A 31 -19.58 -23.21 23.19
C VAL A 31 -19.58 -21.73 22.84
N LEU A 32 -20.54 -20.95 23.36
CA LEU A 32 -20.55 -19.52 23.12
C LEU A 32 -19.34 -18.81 23.71
N GLY A 33 -18.89 -19.22 24.91
CA GLY A 33 -17.68 -18.67 25.50
C GLY A 33 -16.42 -18.92 24.65
N VAL A 34 -16.23 -20.16 24.18
CA VAL A 34 -15.12 -20.51 23.30
C VAL A 34 -15.25 -19.80 21.95
N ALA A 35 -16.45 -19.77 21.37
CA ALA A 35 -16.69 -19.09 20.11
C ALA A 35 -16.37 -17.59 20.18
N ALA A 36 -16.74 -16.94 21.29
CA ALA A 36 -16.42 -15.53 21.50
C ALA A 36 -14.90 -15.28 21.58
N LEU A 37 -14.17 -16.14 22.29
CA LEU A 37 -12.70 -16.02 22.36
C LEU A 37 -12.04 -16.23 21.01
N VAL A 38 -12.48 -17.22 20.23
CA VAL A 38 -11.96 -17.47 18.88
C VAL A 38 -12.29 -16.32 17.95
N ALA A 39 -13.50 -15.77 18.02
CA ALA A 39 -13.90 -14.62 17.20
C ALA A 39 -13.06 -13.39 17.51
N ILE A 40 -12.81 -13.07 18.78
CA ILE A 40 -11.98 -11.91 19.17
C ILE A 40 -10.54 -12.09 18.68
N ARG A 41 -9.95 -13.26 18.84
CA ARG A 41 -8.59 -13.54 18.36
C ARG A 41 -8.51 -13.48 16.83
N GLY A 42 -9.45 -14.13 16.15
CA GLY A 42 -9.50 -14.11 14.68
C GLY A 42 -9.70 -12.71 14.10
N PHE A 43 -10.49 -11.87 14.78
CA PHE A 43 -10.63 -10.47 14.39
C PHE A 43 -9.33 -9.69 14.58
N GLY A 44 -8.64 -9.87 15.72
CA GLY A 44 -7.35 -9.21 15.97
C GLY A 44 -6.28 -9.58 14.96
N ASP A 45 -6.15 -10.86 14.62
CA ASP A 45 -5.20 -11.35 13.62
C ASP A 45 -5.50 -10.80 12.22
N ASN A 46 -6.78 -10.80 11.82
CA ASN A 46 -7.19 -10.24 10.54
C ASN A 46 -6.94 -8.73 10.46
N LEU A 47 -7.25 -8.00 11.52
CA LEU A 47 -7.01 -6.55 11.57
C LEU A 47 -5.51 -6.25 11.43
N THR A 48 -4.67 -6.94 12.18
CA THR A 48 -3.21 -6.76 12.10
C THR A 48 -2.66 -7.05 10.70
N ARG A 49 -3.13 -8.12 10.06
CA ARG A 49 -2.73 -8.46 8.67
C ARG A 49 -3.17 -7.40 7.68
N THR A 50 -4.44 -6.96 7.77
CA THR A 50 -4.98 -5.93 6.87
C THR A 50 -4.22 -4.62 7.02
N VAL A 51 -3.98 -4.17 8.26
CA VAL A 51 -3.21 -2.94 8.51
C VAL A 51 -1.78 -3.05 7.99
N SER A 52 -1.12 -4.19 8.19
CA SER A 52 0.24 -4.39 7.68
C SER A 52 0.31 -4.41 6.15
N GLN A 53 -0.66 -5.02 5.49
CA GLN A 53 -0.73 -5.04 4.03
C GLN A 53 -1.01 -3.64 3.46
N GLU A 54 -1.95 -2.93 4.06
CA GLU A 54 -2.28 -1.56 3.66
C GLU A 54 -1.09 -0.62 3.86
N ALA A 55 -0.37 -0.74 4.99
CA ALA A 55 0.82 0.04 5.26
C ALA A 55 1.91 -0.19 4.20
N LYS A 56 2.15 -1.43 3.76
CA LYS A 56 3.12 -1.74 2.70
C LYS A 56 2.72 -1.13 1.35
N THR A 57 1.44 -1.22 1.00
CA THR A 57 0.90 -0.59 -0.23
C THR A 57 1.01 0.93 -0.17
N LEU A 58 0.71 1.53 0.99
CA LEU A 58 0.84 2.97 1.18
C LEU A 58 2.30 3.45 1.13
N LEU A 59 3.23 2.68 1.65
CA LEU A 59 4.67 3.01 1.59
C LEU A 59 5.27 2.73 0.21
N GLY A 60 4.73 1.73 -0.50
CA GLY A 60 5.28 1.20 -1.73
C GLY A 60 6.58 0.40 -1.54
N ALA A 61 6.98 0.12 -0.29
CA ALA A 61 8.18 -0.62 0.08
C ALA A 61 8.06 -1.23 1.48
N ASP A 62 8.90 -2.22 1.82
CA ASP A 62 8.98 -2.79 3.18
C ASP A 62 9.60 -1.82 4.17
N LEU A 63 10.58 -1.03 3.72
CA LEU A 63 11.28 -0.03 4.51
C LEU A 63 11.48 1.23 3.69
N LYS A 64 11.20 2.37 4.30
CA LYS A 64 11.44 3.68 3.71
C LYS A 64 12.30 4.49 4.68
N LEU A 65 13.44 4.96 4.17
CA LEU A 65 14.32 5.88 4.89
C LEU A 65 14.17 7.26 4.26
N GLU A 66 13.91 8.27 5.05
CA GLU A 66 13.79 9.66 4.61
C GLU A 66 14.78 10.54 5.35
N GLY A 67 15.36 11.47 4.63
CA GLY A 67 16.23 12.53 5.14
C GLY A 67 16.04 13.82 4.38
N GLU A 68 16.24 14.96 5.03
CA GLU A 68 16.18 16.28 4.40
C GLU A 68 17.46 16.64 3.63
N SER A 69 18.50 15.86 3.84
CA SER A 69 19.81 16.02 3.19
C SER A 69 20.27 14.70 2.59
N PRO A 70 21.21 14.71 1.66
CA PRO A 70 21.85 13.48 1.16
C PRO A 70 22.38 12.64 2.31
N PHE A 71 22.22 11.34 2.21
CA PHE A 71 22.68 10.43 3.25
C PHE A 71 24.20 10.42 3.32
N SER A 72 24.73 10.25 4.55
CA SER A 72 26.16 10.07 4.75
C SER A 72 26.61 8.68 4.28
N ASP A 73 27.89 8.55 3.97
CA ASP A 73 28.49 7.27 3.55
C ASP A 73 28.20 6.14 4.56
N SER A 74 28.15 6.46 5.86
CA SER A 74 27.83 5.47 6.91
C SER A 74 26.36 5.04 6.85
N THR A 75 25.45 5.93 6.47
CA THR A 75 24.04 5.60 6.28
C THR A 75 23.84 4.78 5.03
N GLU A 76 24.51 5.12 3.94
CA GLU A 76 24.47 4.33 2.70
C GLU A 76 25.03 2.92 2.94
N ALA A 77 26.17 2.77 3.62
CA ALA A 77 26.72 1.48 3.99
C ALA A 77 25.77 0.64 4.88
N LEU A 78 25.01 1.29 5.76
CA LEU A 78 24.00 0.61 6.56
C LEU A 78 22.86 0.09 5.67
N VAL A 79 22.35 0.91 4.76
CA VAL A 79 21.30 0.53 3.80
C VAL A 79 21.77 -0.65 2.94
N ASP A 80 22.99 -0.59 2.42
CA ASP A 80 23.58 -1.68 1.65
C ASP A 80 23.72 -2.97 2.47
N SER A 81 24.01 -2.86 3.76
CA SER A 81 24.11 -4.02 4.65
C SER A 81 22.78 -4.72 4.92
N ILE A 82 21.66 -4.01 4.81
CA ILE A 82 20.31 -4.58 4.94
C ILE A 82 20.02 -5.48 3.74
N GLY A 83 20.55 -5.12 2.56
CA GLY A 83 20.36 -5.87 1.32
C GLY A 83 18.95 -5.73 0.75
N GLY A 84 18.67 -6.53 -0.29
CA GLY A 84 17.38 -6.48 -1.00
C GLY A 84 17.40 -5.53 -2.20
N GLU A 85 16.27 -5.42 -2.87
CA GLU A 85 16.09 -4.46 -3.95
C GLU A 85 15.94 -3.06 -3.39
N GLN A 86 16.71 -2.14 -3.94
CA GLN A 86 16.76 -0.76 -3.47
C GLN A 86 16.30 0.17 -4.58
N SER A 87 15.57 1.20 -4.21
CA SER A 87 15.25 2.32 -5.09
C SER A 87 15.52 3.64 -4.38
N ARG A 88 15.92 4.63 -5.14
CA ARG A 88 16.22 5.97 -4.63
C ARG A 88 15.18 6.96 -5.12
N ARG A 89 14.74 7.83 -4.24
CA ARG A 89 13.81 8.90 -4.58
C ARG A 89 14.32 10.23 -4.08
N VAL A 90 14.35 11.21 -4.96
CA VAL A 90 14.63 12.61 -4.61
C VAL A 90 13.37 13.43 -4.83
N SER A 91 12.96 14.17 -3.82
CA SER A 91 11.76 15.02 -3.87
C SER A 91 12.16 16.47 -3.64
N PHE A 92 11.74 17.35 -4.52
CA PHE A 92 12.04 18.78 -4.43
C PHE A 92 10.94 19.62 -5.09
N ALA A 93 10.87 20.87 -4.74
CA ALA A 93 10.00 21.84 -5.41
C ALA A 93 10.77 22.53 -6.54
N SER A 94 10.19 22.61 -7.72
CA SER A 94 10.76 23.30 -8.87
C SER A 94 9.68 23.91 -9.76
N MET A 95 10.07 24.90 -10.53
CA MET A 95 9.20 25.45 -11.58
C MET A 95 9.13 24.46 -12.71
N ALA A 96 7.92 23.97 -12.98
CA ALA A 96 7.59 23.22 -14.19
C ALA A 96 7.17 24.23 -15.26
N TYR A 97 7.85 24.24 -16.40
CA TYR A 97 7.54 25.05 -17.56
C TYR A 97 7.04 24.16 -18.69
N PHE A 98 5.95 24.55 -19.30
CA PHE A 98 5.34 23.84 -20.43
C PHE A 98 5.58 24.63 -21.73
N PRO A 99 6.57 24.26 -22.54
CA PRO A 99 6.92 25.01 -23.76
C PRO A 99 5.78 25.16 -24.76
N ALA A 100 4.90 24.16 -24.84
CA ALA A 100 3.77 24.16 -25.78
C ALA A 100 2.81 25.32 -25.56
N THR A 101 2.66 25.79 -24.31
CA THR A 101 1.68 26.83 -23.94
C THR A 101 2.32 28.04 -23.27
N GLY A 102 3.60 27.96 -22.93
CA GLY A 102 4.32 28.99 -22.18
C GLY A 102 3.95 29.06 -20.69
N GLY A 103 3.17 28.08 -20.21
CA GLY A 103 2.73 28.03 -18.82
C GLY A 103 3.84 27.62 -17.86
N THR A 104 3.84 28.21 -16.66
CA THR A 104 4.78 27.86 -15.58
C THR A 104 4.04 27.66 -14.26
N ARG A 105 4.48 26.67 -13.47
CA ARG A 105 3.95 26.46 -12.12
C ARG A 105 5.01 25.86 -11.21
N LEU A 106 5.02 26.33 -9.96
CA LEU A 106 5.76 25.65 -8.90
C LEU A 106 5.10 24.30 -8.61
N SER A 107 5.86 23.24 -8.78
CA SER A 107 5.38 21.86 -8.65
C SER A 107 6.32 21.05 -7.78
N ALA A 108 5.75 20.09 -7.04
CA ALA A 108 6.54 19.07 -6.37
C ALA A 108 7.02 18.03 -7.39
N VAL A 109 8.32 17.93 -7.54
CA VAL A 109 8.96 16.98 -8.44
C VAL A 109 9.49 15.79 -7.64
N ARG A 110 9.29 14.59 -8.17
CA ARG A 110 9.84 13.35 -7.61
C ARG A 110 10.63 12.64 -8.69
N ALA A 111 11.93 12.60 -8.54
CA ALA A 111 12.81 11.79 -9.37
C ALA A 111 12.97 10.43 -8.69
N VAL A 112 12.74 9.37 -9.44
CA VAL A 112 12.75 7.98 -8.94
C VAL A 112 13.72 7.17 -9.78
N GLU A 113 14.58 6.40 -9.12
CA GLU A 113 15.50 5.45 -9.71
C GLU A 113 15.26 4.06 -9.09
N GLY A 114 15.31 3.01 -9.92
CA GLY A 114 15.08 1.63 -9.50
C GLY A 114 13.62 1.18 -9.65
N GLY A 115 13.26 0.06 -9.04
CA GLY A 115 12.01 -0.66 -9.28
C GLY A 115 10.81 -0.17 -8.47
N PHE A 116 10.82 1.06 -7.96
CA PHE A 116 9.68 1.59 -7.20
C PHE A 116 8.43 1.82 -8.07
N PRO A 117 7.22 1.48 -7.60
CA PRO A 117 6.90 0.92 -6.29
C PRO A 117 7.06 -0.62 -6.24
N TYR A 118 7.52 -1.15 -5.09
CA TYR A 118 7.59 -2.60 -4.87
C TYR A 118 6.24 -3.20 -4.47
N TYR A 119 5.35 -2.38 -3.90
CA TYR A 119 3.97 -2.73 -3.56
C TYR A 119 3.01 -1.69 -4.14
N GLY A 120 1.89 -2.15 -4.68
CA GLY A 120 0.96 -1.30 -5.40
C GLY A 120 1.41 -1.02 -6.83
N THR A 121 0.70 -0.14 -7.50
CA THR A 121 0.97 0.26 -8.89
C THR A 121 0.89 1.77 -9.03
N LEU A 122 1.61 2.31 -9.99
CA LEU A 122 1.38 3.67 -10.47
C LEU A 122 0.16 3.63 -11.41
N GLU A 123 -0.89 4.31 -11.03
CA GLU A 123 -2.05 4.46 -11.91
C GLU A 123 -1.78 5.58 -12.90
N THR A 124 -1.76 5.26 -14.19
CA THR A 124 -1.40 6.18 -15.26
C THR A 124 -2.29 6.02 -16.47
N THR A 125 -2.48 7.09 -17.20
CA THR A 125 -3.13 7.07 -18.52
C THR A 125 -2.12 7.53 -19.58
N PRO A 126 -1.75 6.66 -20.56
CA PRO A 126 -2.13 5.23 -20.69
C PRO A 126 -1.44 4.35 -19.65
N ASP A 127 -2.03 3.19 -19.33
CA ASP A 127 -1.52 2.24 -18.31
C ASP A 127 -0.04 1.87 -18.52
N ARG A 128 0.37 1.71 -19.78
CA ARG A 128 1.75 1.39 -20.14
C ARG A 128 2.78 2.46 -19.72
N ALA A 129 2.34 3.69 -19.48
CA ALA A 129 3.24 4.78 -19.13
C ALA A 129 3.97 4.51 -17.82
N SER A 130 3.32 3.84 -16.86
CA SER A 130 3.91 3.43 -15.59
C SER A 130 5.14 2.51 -15.73
N ALA A 131 5.20 1.71 -16.80
CA ALA A 131 6.28 0.78 -17.04
C ALA A 131 7.45 1.40 -17.83
N VAL A 132 7.16 2.38 -18.69
CA VAL A 132 8.17 2.86 -19.68
C VAL A 132 8.75 4.24 -19.36
N TYR A 133 8.20 4.98 -18.41
CA TYR A 133 8.62 6.37 -18.16
C TYR A 133 10.11 6.49 -17.78
N GLN A 134 10.63 5.55 -16.99
CA GLN A 134 12.06 5.55 -16.62
C GLN A 134 12.95 5.20 -17.79
N GLU A 135 12.62 4.17 -18.57
CA GLU A 135 13.38 3.72 -19.72
C GLU A 135 13.47 4.80 -20.81
N GLN A 136 12.38 5.54 -20.97
CA GLN A 136 12.30 6.63 -21.96
C GLN A 136 12.83 7.97 -21.43
N GLY A 137 13.24 8.03 -20.15
CA GLY A 137 13.62 9.30 -19.53
C GLY A 137 12.47 10.30 -19.54
N GLY A 138 11.23 9.81 -19.42
CA GLY A 138 10.03 10.62 -19.52
C GLY A 138 9.48 11.05 -18.16
N ALA A 139 8.53 11.97 -18.19
CA ALA A 139 7.81 12.45 -17.02
C ALA A 139 6.38 11.94 -17.03
N LEU A 140 5.88 11.58 -15.83
CA LEU A 140 4.47 11.42 -15.54
C LEU A 140 3.98 12.71 -14.90
N VAL A 141 2.94 13.30 -15.43
CA VAL A 141 2.41 14.60 -14.98
C VAL A 141 0.99 14.42 -14.46
N ASP A 142 0.67 15.07 -13.34
CA ASP A 142 -0.68 15.05 -12.77
C ASP A 142 -1.69 15.59 -13.79
N GLY A 143 -2.83 14.89 -13.94
CA GLY A 143 -3.84 15.24 -14.91
C GLY A 143 -4.46 16.61 -14.69
N THR A 144 -4.47 17.11 -13.46
CA THR A 144 -4.94 18.47 -13.17
C THR A 144 -4.00 19.51 -13.80
N LEU A 145 -2.69 19.27 -13.77
CA LEU A 145 -1.73 20.15 -14.45
C LEU A 145 -1.87 20.11 -15.96
N LEU A 146 -2.02 18.91 -16.52
CA LEU A 146 -2.22 18.76 -17.97
C LEU A 146 -3.44 19.57 -18.45
N ARG A 147 -4.56 19.40 -17.76
CA ARG A 147 -5.81 20.14 -18.08
C ARG A 147 -5.68 21.63 -17.84
N GLN A 148 -5.01 22.05 -16.76
CA GLN A 148 -4.85 23.46 -16.41
C GLN A 148 -4.05 24.22 -17.48
N PHE A 149 -3.01 23.59 -18.02
CA PHE A 149 -2.12 24.21 -18.99
C PHE A 149 -2.44 23.84 -20.44
N GLY A 150 -3.45 23.01 -20.67
CA GLY A 150 -3.83 22.59 -22.01
C GLY A 150 -2.74 21.79 -22.74
N VAL A 151 -1.94 21.03 -21.99
CA VAL A 151 -0.89 20.16 -22.53
C VAL A 151 -1.33 18.69 -22.49
N SER A 152 -0.74 17.88 -23.34
CA SER A 152 -1.12 16.49 -23.54
C SER A 152 0.09 15.54 -23.46
N VAL A 153 -0.19 14.26 -23.34
CA VAL A 153 0.84 13.21 -23.48
C VAL A 153 1.46 13.33 -24.88
N GLY A 154 2.79 13.38 -24.93
CA GLY A 154 3.58 13.64 -26.13
C GLY A 154 4.19 15.04 -26.17
N ASP A 155 3.67 16.00 -25.42
CA ASP A 155 4.32 17.29 -25.19
C ASP A 155 5.53 17.14 -24.26
N SER A 156 6.17 18.24 -23.90
CA SER A 156 7.31 18.26 -23.00
C SER A 156 7.07 19.16 -21.79
N VAL A 157 7.69 18.80 -20.67
CA VAL A 157 7.81 19.62 -19.47
C VAL A 157 9.27 19.89 -19.18
N GLN A 158 9.60 21.15 -18.94
CA GLN A 158 10.95 21.55 -18.55
C GLN A 158 11.03 21.80 -17.05
N ILE A 159 12.01 21.16 -16.42
CA ILE A 159 12.30 21.27 -14.97
C ILE A 159 13.74 21.73 -14.83
N GLY A 160 13.93 22.97 -14.39
CA GLY A 160 15.24 23.62 -14.41
C GLY A 160 15.76 23.77 -15.85
N ALA A 161 16.92 23.18 -16.14
CA ALA A 161 17.55 23.25 -17.45
C ALA A 161 17.23 22.02 -18.35
N VAL A 162 16.51 21.04 -17.82
CA VAL A 162 16.27 19.75 -18.51
C VAL A 162 14.81 19.66 -18.97
N SER A 163 14.61 19.19 -20.19
CA SER A 163 13.29 18.94 -20.77
C SER A 163 13.01 17.45 -20.82
N TYR A 164 11.81 17.07 -20.37
CA TYR A 164 11.34 15.70 -20.30
C TYR A 164 10.10 15.54 -21.16
N PRO A 165 10.00 14.49 -22.00
CA PRO A 165 8.75 14.18 -22.69
C PRO A 165 7.68 13.72 -21.67
N ILE A 166 6.46 14.17 -21.84
CA ILE A 166 5.32 13.73 -21.05
C ILE A 166 4.85 12.39 -21.64
N VAL A 167 5.09 11.30 -20.95
CA VAL A 167 4.76 9.95 -21.43
C VAL A 167 3.45 9.42 -20.89
N GLY A 168 2.89 10.08 -19.87
CA GLY A 168 1.59 9.71 -19.31
C GLY A 168 1.08 10.70 -18.28
N GLU A 169 -0.22 10.64 -18.06
CA GLU A 169 -0.92 11.28 -16.96
C GLU A 169 -0.78 10.39 -15.71
N LEU A 170 -0.40 10.97 -14.58
CA LEU A 170 -0.36 10.30 -13.29
C LEU A 170 -1.67 10.53 -12.55
N GLU A 171 -2.40 9.46 -12.27
CA GLU A 171 -3.65 9.49 -11.52
C GLU A 171 -3.40 9.22 -10.03
N GLN A 172 -2.61 8.16 -9.73
CA GLN A 172 -2.29 7.79 -8.36
C GLN A 172 -0.90 7.16 -8.26
N ALA A 173 -0.22 7.46 -7.15
CA ALA A 173 1.07 6.86 -6.82
C ALA A 173 1.11 6.39 -5.37
N PRO A 174 1.64 5.19 -5.09
CA PRO A 174 1.92 4.74 -3.72
C PRO A 174 2.85 5.72 -3.00
N GLY A 175 2.66 5.88 -1.70
CA GLY A 175 3.49 6.76 -0.88
C GLY A 175 3.31 8.26 -1.15
N GLY A 176 2.28 8.64 -1.89
CA GLY A 176 1.89 10.02 -2.12
C GLY A 176 0.57 10.33 -1.44
N SER A 177 0.57 11.22 -0.45
CA SER A 177 -0.58 12.06 -0.26
C SER A 177 -0.80 12.80 -1.58
N SER A 178 -2.05 12.87 -2.04
CA SER A 178 -2.47 13.69 -3.17
C SER A 178 -1.58 14.91 -3.31
N PHE A 179 -1.09 15.18 -4.52
CA PHE A 179 -0.29 16.37 -4.84
C PHE A 179 -1.12 17.62 -4.58
N THR A 180 -1.35 17.91 -3.30
CA THR A 180 -1.94 19.17 -2.92
C THR A 180 -0.87 20.21 -3.17
N SER A 181 -0.96 20.88 -4.31
CA SER A 181 -0.26 22.14 -4.50
C SER A 181 -0.64 23.01 -3.31
N ALA A 182 0.31 23.24 -2.42
CA ALA A 182 0.18 24.31 -1.45
C ALA A 182 0.12 25.62 -2.26
N ALA A 183 -1.08 25.99 -2.60
CA ALA A 183 -1.39 27.36 -3.01
C ALA A 183 -1.68 28.10 -1.71
N SER A 184 -0.78 28.93 -1.28
CA SER A 184 -1.02 30.09 -0.43
C SER A 184 -0.26 31.25 -0.98
#